data_91092433b8c61da5cb2d2f477e105e74
#
_entry.id   91092433b8c61da5cb2d2f477e105e74
#
_cell.length_a   1.000
_cell.length_b   1.000
_cell.length_c   1.000
_cell.angle_alpha   90.00
_cell.angle_beta   90.00
_cell.angle_gamma   90.00
#
_symmetry.space_group_name_H-M   'P 1'
#
loop_
_entity.id
_entity.type
_entity.pdbx_description
1 polymer ?
#
loop_
_entity_poly.entity_id
_entity_poly.type
_entity_poly.pdbx_seq_one_letter_code
_entity_poly.pdbx_strand_id
1 'polypeptide(L)'
;MLPFEKAGARRSARPPSQRLAIRCALGCVTLIWLVAQAHAGTAPEAPSVTPSSLPRIGTVDERFQSYNIEMVEITGGQFWKPYRSQSDTQPTPASRPGSDTPPGMDSNLFQYRSPLDLTQGRLRKLAAALAPAYLRVSGTWANSTAFSDSDDVSSVPPAGFNGILTRQQWRSVVDFAQSVDARIVTSFAISAGSRDSAGVWQRNQADRLVRFTHSIGGKIAAAEFMNEPDLASIGGAPAGYDTAAYERDFKIFDAFLRQTSPETMILGPGTIGQTALASDLFAAVGPNLDVVSYHYYGALSARCSGHHTPEAALSEDWLTGTDRAVAFYRDLRDRLKPGKPIWVTETAEAACGGDPWASGFLDTFRYLDQLGRLAKAGVQVVMHNTLAASDYGLLDERTLEPRPNYWGALLWRQLMGTTVLDAGLPIRLGLHVYAHCQKDKSGGVTLLVINTDRNAPHALTLPTASVLYALDAVNPLDARVRVNGTTLTLGEGDTLPSIPGAPTPAGPMTFAPATITFVVIPEAGNTACR
;
A
#
# COMPACT_ATOMS: atom_id res chain seq x y z
N MET A 1 5.24 -50.87 25.11
CA MET A 1 4.70 -52.20 24.75
C MET A 1 4.37 -52.17 23.28
N LEU A 2 5.19 -52.89 22.54
CA LEU A 2 5.01 -53.27 21.13
C LEU A 2 3.96 -54.40 21.04
N PRO A 3 3.48 -54.85 19.85
CA PRO A 3 4.31 -55.13 18.65
C PRO A 3 3.70 -54.70 17.29
N PHE A 4 4.56 -54.52 16.38
CA PHE A 4 4.77 -54.95 14.97
C PHE A 4 3.86 -56.07 14.45
N GLU A 5 3.37 -55.92 13.21
CA GLU A 5 3.38 -57.03 12.26
C GLU A 5 3.54 -56.56 10.80
N LYS A 6 4.45 -57.26 10.12
CA LYS A 6 4.78 -57.18 8.70
C LYS A 6 4.00 -58.27 7.96
N ALA A 7 3.73 -58.07 6.69
CA ALA A 7 3.78 -58.99 5.53
C ALA A 7 2.81 -58.50 4.45
N GLY A 8 3.07 -58.56 3.17
CA GLY A 8 3.98 -59.34 2.37
C GLY A 8 3.66 -59.06 0.89
N ALA A 9 4.69 -59.10 0.09
CA ALA A 9 4.66 -58.95 -1.35
C ALA A 9 4.01 -60.13 -2.07
N ARG A 10 3.25 -59.92 -3.15
CA ARG A 10 3.03 -60.92 -4.19
C ARG A 10 3.18 -60.34 -5.59
N ARG A 11 4.15 -60.90 -6.32
CA ARG A 11 4.32 -60.85 -7.77
C ARG A 11 3.36 -61.84 -8.43
N SER A 12 2.89 -61.54 -9.63
CA SER A 12 2.65 -62.45 -10.77
C SER A 12 1.87 -61.68 -11.82
N ALA A 13 1.97 -61.79 -13.08
CA ALA A 13 2.66 -62.54 -14.10
C ALA A 13 2.01 -62.10 -15.43
N ARG A 14 2.82 -61.89 -16.43
CA ARG A 14 2.32 -61.77 -17.85
C ARG A 14 1.95 -63.13 -18.35
N PRO A 15 1.01 -63.29 -19.29
CA PRO A 15 1.31 -63.84 -20.60
C PRO A 15 0.35 -63.35 -21.73
N PRO A 16 0.36 -63.93 -22.95
CA PRO A 16 1.31 -63.68 -24.02
C PRO A 16 0.63 -63.22 -25.33
N SER A 17 1.47 -62.92 -26.32
CA SER A 17 1.17 -62.59 -27.72
C SER A 17 0.34 -63.62 -28.45
N GLN A 18 -0.65 -63.18 -29.27
CA GLN A 18 -1.14 -63.91 -30.42
C GLN A 18 -1.07 -63.07 -31.69
N ARG A 19 -0.28 -63.57 -32.62
CA ARG A 19 -0.26 -63.18 -34.03
C ARG A 19 -1.43 -63.88 -34.74
N LEU A 20 -2.18 -63.21 -35.56
CA LEU A 20 -2.90 -63.84 -36.68
C LEU A 20 -3.15 -62.91 -37.84
N ALA A 21 -2.51 -63.22 -38.89
CA ALA A 21 -2.87 -63.32 -40.31
C ALA A 21 -3.66 -62.20 -41.01
N ILE A 22 -2.97 -61.75 -42.03
CA ILE A 22 -3.38 -60.97 -43.18
C ILE A 22 -4.46 -61.69 -44.01
N ARG A 23 -5.53 -60.99 -44.37
CA ARG A 23 -6.31 -61.25 -45.59
C ARG A 23 -6.62 -59.91 -46.28
N CYS A 24 -6.07 -59.81 -47.52
CA CYS A 24 -6.42 -58.78 -48.50
C CYS A 24 -7.86 -58.89 -48.94
N ALA A 25 -8.60 -57.78 -48.96
CA ALA A 25 -9.77 -57.62 -49.84
C ALA A 25 -9.68 -56.19 -50.41
N LEU A 26 -9.56 -56.15 -51.76
CA LEU A 26 -9.73 -54.94 -52.56
C LEU A 26 -11.17 -54.44 -52.41
N GLY A 27 -11.36 -53.19 -52.04
CA GLY A 27 -12.65 -52.51 -52.08
C GLY A 27 -12.44 -51.01 -52.37
N CYS A 28 -13.13 -50.52 -53.37
CA CYS A 28 -13.10 -49.21 -54.02
C CYS A 28 -12.93 -48.03 -53.02
N VAL A 29 -11.90 -47.19 -53.25
CA VAL A 29 -11.74 -45.91 -52.62
C VAL A 29 -12.59 -44.86 -53.33
N THR A 30 -13.72 -44.52 -52.76
CA THR A 30 -14.43 -43.29 -53.07
C THR A 30 -13.83 -42.16 -52.16
N LEU A 31 -13.07 -41.28 -52.80
CA LEU A 31 -12.48 -40.10 -52.14
C LEU A 31 -13.61 -39.08 -51.84
N ILE A 32 -14.12 -39.07 -50.60
CA ILE A 32 -14.96 -37.99 -50.12
C ILE A 32 -14.02 -36.94 -49.57
N TRP A 33 -13.85 -35.85 -50.31
CA TRP A 33 -13.23 -34.61 -49.80
C TRP A 33 -14.18 -33.98 -48.77
N LEU A 34 -13.95 -34.25 -47.48
CA LEU A 34 -14.48 -33.44 -46.42
C LEU A 34 -13.66 -32.13 -46.38
N VAL A 35 -14.22 -31.08 -46.95
CA VAL A 35 -13.77 -29.71 -46.73
C VAL A 35 -14.09 -29.42 -45.28
N ALA A 36 -13.11 -29.58 -44.40
CA ALA A 36 -13.13 -28.99 -43.06
C ALA A 36 -13.13 -27.46 -43.24
N GLN A 37 -14.33 -26.87 -43.22
CA GLN A 37 -14.45 -25.43 -42.97
C GLN A 37 -13.90 -25.18 -41.57
N ALA A 38 -12.63 -24.76 -41.50
CA ALA A 38 -12.10 -24.12 -40.31
C ALA A 38 -12.99 -22.88 -40.07
N HIS A 39 -13.90 -22.99 -39.13
CA HIS A 39 -14.48 -21.80 -38.53
C HIS A 39 -13.31 -21.05 -37.90
N ALA A 40 -12.81 -20.05 -38.62
CA ALA A 40 -11.99 -19.00 -38.00
C ALA A 40 -12.93 -18.36 -36.97
N GLY A 41 -12.82 -18.83 -35.71
CA GLY A 41 -13.45 -18.17 -34.60
C GLY A 41 -12.95 -16.72 -34.63
N THR A 42 -13.87 -15.79 -34.82
CA THR A 42 -13.57 -14.36 -34.70
C THR A 42 -12.92 -14.20 -33.31
N ALA A 43 -11.68 -13.71 -33.30
CA ALA A 43 -11.03 -13.36 -32.04
C ALA A 43 -12.03 -12.49 -31.24
N PRO A 44 -12.20 -12.73 -29.93
CA PRO A 44 -13.13 -11.95 -29.13
C PRO A 44 -12.83 -10.48 -29.35
N GLU A 45 -13.85 -9.71 -29.70
CA GLU A 45 -13.73 -8.26 -29.92
C GLU A 45 -13.16 -7.60 -28.64
N ALA A 46 -12.17 -6.74 -28.81
CA ALA A 46 -11.57 -6.04 -27.68
C ALA A 46 -12.65 -5.22 -26.94
N PRO A 47 -12.72 -5.28 -25.60
CA PRO A 47 -13.68 -4.50 -24.84
C PRO A 47 -13.56 -3.01 -25.21
N SER A 48 -14.71 -2.33 -25.27
CA SER A 48 -14.77 -0.90 -25.61
C SER A 48 -15.13 -0.07 -24.37
N VAL A 49 -14.46 1.05 -24.21
CA VAL A 49 -14.79 2.05 -23.20
C VAL A 49 -15.16 3.35 -23.91
N THR A 50 -16.30 3.94 -23.54
CA THR A 50 -16.78 5.22 -24.07
C THR A 50 -16.56 6.32 -23.02
N PRO A 51 -15.46 7.06 -23.04
CA PRO A 51 -15.07 7.99 -21.97
C PRO A 51 -16.12 9.08 -21.70
N SER A 52 -16.86 9.55 -22.71
CA SER A 52 -17.87 10.59 -22.58
C SER A 52 -19.08 10.19 -21.72
N SER A 53 -19.34 8.92 -21.54
CA SER A 53 -20.53 8.39 -20.84
C SER A 53 -20.22 7.64 -19.55
N LEU A 54 -18.96 7.62 -19.11
CA LEU A 54 -18.59 6.95 -17.85
C LEU A 54 -19.31 7.63 -16.67
N PRO A 55 -20.10 6.89 -15.88
CA PRO A 55 -20.82 7.47 -14.76
C PRO A 55 -19.90 7.76 -13.59
N ARG A 56 -20.16 8.85 -12.87
CA ARG A 56 -19.51 9.13 -11.59
C ARG A 56 -20.02 8.15 -10.54
N ILE A 57 -19.10 7.55 -9.81
CA ILE A 57 -19.39 6.64 -8.70
C ILE A 57 -18.95 7.19 -7.34
N GLY A 58 -18.14 8.24 -7.31
CA GLY A 58 -17.69 8.85 -6.06
C GLY A 58 -16.69 9.96 -6.27
N THR A 59 -16.09 10.35 -5.15
CA THR A 59 -14.92 11.23 -5.09
C THR A 59 -13.97 10.71 -4.04
N VAL A 60 -12.70 11.03 -4.21
CA VAL A 60 -11.65 10.89 -3.20
C VAL A 60 -11.17 12.26 -2.71
N ASP A 61 -10.50 12.31 -1.57
CA ASP A 61 -9.87 13.54 -1.07
C ASP A 61 -8.78 14.03 -2.06
N GLU A 62 -8.52 15.33 -2.09
CA GLU A 62 -7.42 15.90 -2.90
C GLU A 62 -6.06 15.32 -2.50
N ARG A 63 -5.92 14.86 -1.25
CA ARG A 63 -4.76 14.20 -0.65
C ARG A 63 -4.91 12.68 -0.63
N PHE A 64 -5.72 12.10 -1.53
CA PHE A 64 -5.99 10.67 -1.61
C PHE A 64 -4.72 9.84 -1.56
N GLN A 65 -3.75 10.17 -2.41
CA GLN A 65 -2.45 9.55 -2.42
C GLN A 65 -1.52 10.29 -1.45
N SER A 66 -1.15 9.63 -0.36
CA SER A 66 -0.38 10.16 0.76
C SER A 66 0.71 9.18 1.18
N TYR A 67 1.52 9.53 2.18
CA TYR A 67 2.65 8.70 2.60
C TYR A 67 2.98 8.87 4.08
N ASN A 68 3.69 7.89 4.62
CA ASN A 68 4.19 7.87 5.99
C ASN A 68 5.69 8.20 6.04
N ILE A 69 6.11 8.70 7.18
CA ILE A 69 7.47 8.66 7.70
C ILE A 69 7.35 8.05 9.09
N GLU A 70 8.01 6.93 9.33
CA GLU A 70 7.97 6.27 10.63
C GLU A 70 8.54 7.17 11.73
N MET A 71 8.01 7.09 12.95
CA MET A 71 8.54 7.86 14.08
C MET A 71 10.04 7.62 14.28
N VAL A 72 10.50 6.39 14.07
CA VAL A 72 11.93 6.04 14.17
C VAL A 72 12.77 6.67 13.06
N GLU A 73 12.20 7.03 11.93
CA GLU A 73 12.91 7.80 10.89
C GLU A 73 13.18 9.23 11.35
N ILE A 74 12.32 9.78 12.21
CA ILE A 74 12.49 11.13 12.79
C ILE A 74 13.44 11.11 13.98
N THR A 75 13.29 10.12 14.87
CA THR A 75 14.07 10.06 16.10
C THR A 75 15.45 9.42 15.92
N GLY A 76 15.60 8.62 14.89
CA GLY A 76 16.67 7.62 14.81
C GLY A 76 16.38 6.45 15.75
N GLY A 77 17.06 5.35 15.52
CA GLY A 77 16.90 4.16 16.36
C GLY A 77 17.07 2.85 15.59
N GLN A 78 16.67 1.75 16.23
CA GLN A 78 16.72 0.43 15.62
C GLN A 78 15.57 0.27 14.64
N PHE A 79 15.90 0.03 13.38
CA PHE A 79 14.91 -0.13 12.30
C PHE A 79 15.28 -1.31 11.39
N TRP A 80 14.40 -1.71 10.50
CA TRP A 80 14.59 -2.86 9.62
C TRP A 80 15.93 -2.81 8.89
N LYS A 81 16.71 -3.89 8.95
CA LYS A 81 17.92 -4.01 8.13
C LYS A 81 17.54 -4.06 6.65
N PRO A 82 18.18 -3.27 5.77
CA PRO A 82 18.03 -3.45 4.33
C PRO A 82 18.46 -4.85 3.91
N TYR A 83 17.80 -5.42 2.92
CA TYR A 83 18.29 -6.63 2.27
C TYR A 83 19.62 -6.36 1.54
N ARG A 84 20.48 -7.35 1.46
CA ARG A 84 21.77 -7.23 0.77
C ARG A 84 21.61 -7.23 -0.74
N SER A 85 20.59 -7.90 -1.25
CA SER A 85 20.23 -7.96 -2.67
C SER A 85 18.76 -8.35 -2.81
N GLN A 86 18.19 -8.12 -4.00
CA GLN A 86 16.82 -8.55 -4.32
C GLN A 86 16.64 -10.08 -4.31
N SER A 87 17.73 -10.83 -4.41
CA SER A 87 17.75 -12.30 -4.31
C SER A 87 18.03 -12.82 -2.90
N ASP A 88 18.10 -11.95 -1.91
CA ASP A 88 18.31 -12.32 -0.51
C ASP A 88 17.02 -12.90 0.09
N THR A 89 16.67 -14.09 -0.36
CA THR A 89 15.50 -14.84 0.11
C THR A 89 15.79 -15.69 1.34
N GLN A 90 17.00 -15.59 1.92
CA GLN A 90 17.31 -16.32 3.14
C GLN A 90 16.40 -15.77 4.25
N PRO A 91 15.42 -16.54 4.72
CA PRO A 91 14.73 -16.19 5.95
C PRO A 91 15.80 -16.04 7.02
N THR A 92 15.90 -14.87 7.62
CA THR A 92 16.59 -14.78 8.91
C THR A 92 15.97 -15.88 9.77
N PRO A 93 16.76 -16.74 10.45
CA PRO A 93 16.18 -17.87 11.15
C PRO A 93 14.99 -17.37 11.98
N ALA A 94 13.81 -17.86 11.63
CA ALA A 94 12.63 -17.65 12.45
C ALA A 94 13.05 -17.93 13.89
N SER A 95 12.59 -17.12 14.81
CA SER A 95 12.76 -17.34 16.24
C SER A 95 12.80 -18.84 16.50
N ARG A 96 13.87 -19.33 17.10
CA ARG A 96 14.07 -20.77 17.33
C ARG A 96 12.77 -21.34 17.85
N PRO A 97 12.31 -22.53 17.38
CA PRO A 97 11.12 -23.15 17.95
C PRO A 97 11.26 -23.18 19.47
N GLY A 98 10.37 -22.48 20.19
CA GLY A 98 10.44 -22.30 21.65
C GLY A 98 11.01 -20.97 22.13
N SER A 99 11.27 -19.97 21.26
CA SER A 99 11.56 -18.60 21.73
C SER A 99 10.25 -17.88 22.03
N ASP A 100 10.17 -17.24 23.21
CA ASP A 100 9.01 -16.40 23.62
C ASP A 100 8.97 -15.05 22.89
N THR A 101 9.87 -14.81 21.92
CA THR A 101 9.93 -13.56 21.16
C THR A 101 8.91 -13.60 20.02
N PRO A 102 7.96 -12.65 19.98
CA PRO A 102 7.00 -12.58 18.88
C PRO A 102 7.68 -12.45 17.51
N PRO A 103 7.09 -12.99 16.44
CA PRO A 103 7.57 -12.76 15.08
C PRO A 103 7.76 -11.27 14.81
N GLY A 104 8.89 -10.90 14.19
CA GLY A 104 9.21 -9.50 13.92
C GLY A 104 9.88 -8.73 15.06
N MET A 105 10.09 -9.33 16.23
CA MET A 105 10.76 -8.70 17.38
C MET A 105 12.18 -9.22 17.64
N ASP A 106 12.72 -10.06 16.76
CA ASP A 106 14.12 -10.49 16.85
C ASP A 106 15.05 -9.29 16.58
N SER A 107 15.91 -8.96 17.55
CA SER A 107 16.86 -7.85 17.45
C SER A 107 17.79 -7.96 16.22
N ASN A 108 18.02 -9.16 15.71
CA ASN A 108 18.83 -9.39 14.51
C ASN A 108 18.16 -8.86 13.21
N LEU A 109 16.85 -8.58 13.24
CA LEU A 109 16.13 -7.98 12.11
C LEU A 109 16.39 -6.49 11.97
N PHE A 110 16.97 -5.86 13.00
CA PHE A 110 17.13 -4.41 13.07
C PHE A 110 18.60 -3.99 13.01
N GLN A 111 18.80 -2.76 12.58
CA GLN A 111 20.07 -2.03 12.73
C GLN A 111 19.79 -0.59 13.10
N TYR A 112 20.79 0.11 13.66
CA TYR A 112 20.65 1.53 13.94
C TYR A 112 20.53 2.32 12.63
N ARG A 113 19.52 3.19 12.58
CA ARG A 113 19.29 4.19 11.55
C ARG A 113 19.42 5.57 12.14
N SER A 114 20.19 6.44 11.52
CA SER A 114 20.23 7.86 11.87
C SER A 114 18.91 8.55 11.51
N PRO A 115 18.54 9.62 12.22
CA PRO A 115 17.40 10.45 11.84
C PRO A 115 17.47 10.87 10.38
N LEU A 116 16.32 10.85 9.70
CA LEU A 116 16.17 11.37 8.35
C LEU A 116 16.31 12.89 8.36
N ASP A 117 17.18 13.41 7.53
CA ASP A 117 17.36 14.86 7.38
C ASP A 117 16.21 15.45 6.53
N LEU A 118 15.19 15.98 7.19
CA LEU A 118 14.04 16.62 6.56
C LEU A 118 14.35 17.99 5.92
N THR A 119 15.59 18.51 6.09
CA THR A 119 16.03 19.75 5.43
C THR A 119 16.61 19.50 4.05
N GLN A 120 16.86 18.25 3.69
CA GLN A 120 17.52 17.84 2.45
C GLN A 120 16.71 18.29 1.22
N GLY A 121 17.34 19.05 0.32
CA GLY A 121 16.72 19.65 -0.85
C GLY A 121 16.08 18.62 -1.79
N ARG A 122 16.76 17.49 -2.04
CA ARG A 122 16.24 16.39 -2.86
C ARG A 122 14.95 15.83 -2.28
N LEU A 123 14.93 15.49 -0.99
CA LEU A 123 13.75 14.96 -0.30
C LEU A 123 12.56 15.93 -0.42
N ARG A 124 12.78 17.22 -0.15
CA ARG A 124 11.73 18.24 -0.24
C ARG A 124 11.18 18.39 -1.65
N LYS A 125 12.06 18.43 -2.67
CA LYS A 125 11.61 18.50 -4.07
C LYS A 125 10.75 17.32 -4.47
N LEU A 126 11.18 16.11 -4.12
CA LEU A 126 10.47 14.90 -4.47
C LEU A 126 9.13 14.77 -3.71
N ALA A 127 9.11 15.11 -2.43
CA ALA A 127 7.87 15.13 -1.66
C ALA A 127 6.89 16.21 -2.16
N ALA A 128 7.37 17.42 -2.48
CA ALA A 128 6.55 18.49 -3.04
C ALA A 128 5.92 18.14 -4.39
N ALA A 129 6.59 17.30 -5.20
CA ALA A 129 6.02 16.84 -6.48
C ALA A 129 4.85 15.86 -6.30
N LEU A 130 4.70 15.26 -5.13
CA LEU A 130 3.56 14.42 -4.74
C LEU A 130 2.44 15.20 -4.03
N ALA A 131 2.60 16.52 -3.85
CA ALA A 131 1.62 17.38 -3.17
C ALA A 131 0.30 17.54 -3.97
N PRO A 132 -0.80 17.82 -3.25
CA PRO A 132 -0.96 17.88 -1.81
C PRO A 132 -1.06 16.49 -1.18
N ALA A 133 -0.56 16.30 0.04
CA ALA A 133 -0.57 14.99 0.71
C ALA A 133 -0.89 15.10 2.22
N TYR A 134 -1.23 13.99 2.84
CA TYR A 134 -1.04 13.79 4.28
C TYR A 134 0.33 13.16 4.51
N LEU A 135 1.00 13.62 5.56
CA LEU A 135 2.22 13.05 6.09
C LEU A 135 1.91 12.41 7.45
N ARG A 136 1.88 11.09 7.51
CA ARG A 136 1.69 10.40 8.79
C ARG A 136 3.03 10.10 9.44
N VAL A 137 3.25 10.68 10.62
CA VAL A 137 4.41 10.41 11.47
C VAL A 137 3.94 9.57 12.64
N SER A 138 4.13 8.26 12.57
CA SER A 138 3.58 7.27 13.51
C SER A 138 4.38 5.94 13.43
N GLY A 139 3.68 4.81 13.41
CA GLY A 139 4.25 3.47 13.40
C GLY A 139 4.46 2.89 14.80
N THR A 140 4.90 1.65 14.88
CA THR A 140 5.06 0.91 16.15
C THR A 140 5.96 1.65 17.15
N TRP A 141 7.00 2.33 16.68
CA TRP A 141 7.93 3.10 17.53
C TRP A 141 7.29 4.32 18.19
N ALA A 142 6.27 4.91 17.58
CA ALA A 142 5.54 6.04 18.16
C ALA A 142 4.89 5.68 19.50
N ASN A 143 4.42 4.44 19.64
CA ASN A 143 3.77 3.94 20.85
C ASN A 143 4.66 3.99 22.10
N SER A 144 5.98 4.06 21.95
CA SER A 144 6.95 4.11 23.05
C SER A 144 7.96 5.27 22.95
N THR A 145 7.65 6.30 22.16
CA THR A 145 8.50 7.49 22.02
C THR A 145 8.00 8.63 22.89
N ALA A 146 8.85 9.11 23.82
CA ALA A 146 8.56 10.29 24.64
C ALA A 146 8.80 11.58 23.85
N PHE A 147 7.91 12.56 23.94
CA PHE A 147 8.21 13.91 23.49
C PHE A 147 9.00 14.67 24.58
N SER A 148 10.22 15.08 24.24
CA SER A 148 11.03 15.93 25.10
C SER A 148 10.69 17.39 24.87
N ASP A 149 9.98 18.00 25.84
CA ASP A 149 9.61 19.42 25.80
C ASP A 149 10.73 20.30 26.43
N SER A 150 11.98 20.02 26.07
CA SER A 150 13.18 20.76 26.50
C SER A 150 14.17 20.82 25.34
N ASP A 151 14.96 21.90 25.34
CA ASP A 151 16.10 22.02 24.42
C ASP A 151 17.35 21.29 24.97
N ASP A 152 17.36 20.95 26.26
CA ASP A 152 18.36 20.06 26.89
C ASP A 152 17.97 18.60 26.60
N VAL A 153 18.63 18.00 25.63
CA VAL A 153 18.28 16.66 25.18
C VAL A 153 19.10 15.61 25.94
N SER A 154 18.42 14.79 26.74
CA SER A 154 18.97 13.53 27.21
C SER A 154 19.13 12.55 26.06
N SER A 155 20.24 11.85 25.97
CA SER A 155 20.43 10.72 25.03
C SER A 155 19.75 9.44 25.50
N VAL A 156 19.25 9.41 26.75
CA VAL A 156 18.61 8.25 27.36
C VAL A 156 17.11 8.51 27.49
N PRO A 157 16.25 7.65 26.91
CA PRO A 157 14.81 7.78 27.05
C PRO A 157 14.40 7.76 28.54
N PRO A 158 13.37 8.54 28.91
CA PRO A 158 12.79 8.44 30.25
C PRO A 158 12.28 7.03 30.55
N ALA A 159 12.19 6.69 31.83
CA ALA A 159 11.69 5.38 32.24
C ALA A 159 10.32 5.06 31.61
N GLY A 160 10.18 3.86 31.05
CA GLY A 160 8.98 3.40 30.40
C GLY A 160 8.81 3.84 28.93
N PHE A 161 9.82 4.50 28.36
CA PHE A 161 9.89 4.80 26.92
C PHE A 161 11.15 4.19 26.29
N ASN A 162 11.09 3.94 24.97
CA ASN A 162 12.19 3.37 24.19
C ASN A 162 12.83 4.38 23.21
N GLY A 163 12.20 5.53 23.00
CA GLY A 163 12.67 6.59 22.11
C GLY A 163 12.39 7.98 22.65
N ILE A 164 13.06 8.97 22.08
CA ILE A 164 12.87 10.39 22.38
C ILE A 164 12.64 11.14 21.07
N LEU A 165 11.55 11.88 21.01
CA LEU A 165 11.27 12.89 19.99
C LEU A 165 11.60 14.26 20.60
N THR A 166 12.58 14.96 20.05
CA THR A 166 12.99 16.27 20.52
C THR A 166 12.15 17.39 19.90
N ARG A 167 12.13 18.57 20.51
CA ARG A 167 11.54 19.78 19.93
C ARG A 167 12.11 20.08 18.55
N GLN A 168 13.44 19.94 18.38
CA GLN A 168 14.09 20.20 17.10
C GLN A 168 13.61 19.25 16.01
N GLN A 169 13.54 17.94 16.31
CA GLN A 169 13.05 16.94 15.36
C GLN A 169 11.59 17.20 14.96
N TRP A 170 10.73 17.49 15.95
CA TRP A 170 9.32 17.79 15.64
C TRP A 170 9.14 19.12 14.89
N ARG A 171 9.93 20.14 15.20
CA ARG A 171 9.99 21.38 14.40
C ARG A 171 10.36 21.09 12.95
N SER A 172 11.33 20.19 12.71
CA SER A 172 11.70 19.78 11.35
C SER A 172 10.57 19.06 10.62
N VAL A 173 9.74 18.26 11.32
CA VAL A 173 8.53 17.65 10.76
C VAL A 173 7.52 18.73 10.34
N VAL A 174 7.25 19.71 11.19
CA VAL A 174 6.31 20.80 10.90
C VAL A 174 6.79 21.63 9.71
N ASP A 175 8.07 22.02 9.72
CA ASP A 175 8.70 22.79 8.63
C ASP A 175 8.69 22.01 7.29
N PHE A 176 9.03 20.72 7.34
CA PHE A 176 8.95 19.85 6.17
C PHE A 176 7.53 19.79 5.62
N ALA A 177 6.55 19.47 6.47
CA ALA A 177 5.16 19.36 6.06
C ALA A 177 4.65 20.66 5.39
N GLN A 178 4.96 21.82 5.98
CA GLN A 178 4.61 23.11 5.39
C GLN A 178 5.30 23.37 4.05
N SER A 179 6.58 23.01 3.93
CA SER A 179 7.38 23.25 2.71
C SER A 179 6.94 22.39 1.52
N VAL A 180 6.25 21.28 1.74
CA VAL A 180 5.83 20.32 0.70
C VAL A 180 4.31 20.20 0.55
N ASP A 181 3.53 21.14 1.07
CA ASP A 181 2.06 21.10 1.13
C ASP A 181 1.53 19.74 1.65
N ALA A 182 2.08 19.30 2.79
CA ALA A 182 1.58 18.13 3.49
C ALA A 182 0.88 18.52 4.80
N ARG A 183 -0.14 17.73 5.18
CA ARG A 183 -0.85 17.87 6.46
C ARG A 183 -0.43 16.74 7.41
N ILE A 184 -0.05 17.10 8.63
CA ILE A 184 0.46 16.13 9.61
C ILE A 184 -0.65 15.25 10.15
N VAL A 185 -0.42 13.94 10.12
CA VAL A 185 -1.16 12.91 10.87
C VAL A 185 -0.19 12.25 11.83
N THR A 186 -0.61 11.95 13.07
CA THR A 186 0.29 11.33 14.06
C THR A 186 -0.48 10.45 15.03
N SER A 187 0.25 9.68 15.85
CA SER A 187 -0.27 8.94 16.99
C SER A 187 0.55 9.26 18.24
N PHE A 188 0.13 8.75 19.40
CA PHE A 188 0.73 9.10 20.69
C PHE A 188 1.27 7.87 21.40
N ALA A 189 2.23 8.10 22.32
CA ALA A 189 2.81 7.07 23.14
C ALA A 189 1.80 6.49 24.15
N ILE A 190 1.82 5.16 24.28
CA ILE A 190 0.94 4.39 25.17
C ILE A 190 1.72 3.47 26.10
N SER A 191 3.04 3.46 26.03
CA SER A 191 3.92 2.64 26.84
C SER A 191 3.85 3.01 28.34
N ALA A 192 4.53 2.24 29.19
CA ALA A 192 4.49 2.42 30.65
C ALA A 192 4.80 3.84 31.11
N GLY A 193 5.69 4.57 30.42
CA GLY A 193 6.05 5.95 30.74
C GLY A 193 4.94 6.99 30.53
N SER A 194 3.88 6.62 29.80
CA SER A 194 2.70 7.46 29.58
C SER A 194 1.52 7.11 30.50
N ARG A 195 1.75 6.32 31.57
CA ARG A 195 0.69 5.80 32.44
C ARG A 195 0.90 6.17 33.89
N ASP A 196 -0.18 6.21 34.67
CA ASP A 196 -0.11 6.32 36.12
C ASP A 196 0.14 4.95 36.80
N SER A 197 0.20 4.96 38.12
CA SER A 197 0.42 3.75 38.92
C SER A 197 -0.72 2.70 38.81
N ALA A 198 -1.91 3.10 38.37
CA ALA A 198 -3.04 2.23 38.09
C ALA A 198 -3.05 1.70 36.65
N GLY A 199 -2.05 2.06 35.85
CA GLY A 199 -1.94 1.66 34.45
C GLY A 199 -2.86 2.43 33.50
N VAL A 200 -3.44 3.55 33.94
CA VAL A 200 -4.32 4.40 33.13
C VAL A 200 -3.47 5.39 32.33
N TRP A 201 -3.78 5.52 31.04
CA TRP A 201 -3.08 6.45 30.17
C TRP A 201 -3.23 7.91 30.61
N GLN A 202 -2.15 8.67 30.53
CA GLN A 202 -2.05 10.07 30.93
C GLN A 202 -1.74 10.95 29.72
N ARG A 203 -2.53 11.99 29.51
CA ARG A 203 -2.41 12.90 28.34
C ARG A 203 -1.15 13.77 28.31
N ASN A 204 -0.35 13.79 29.37
CA ASN A 204 0.73 14.76 29.57
C ASN A 204 1.74 14.83 28.41
N GLN A 205 2.11 13.68 27.82
CA GLN A 205 3.01 13.63 26.66
C GLN A 205 2.34 14.18 25.40
N ALA A 206 1.11 13.75 25.14
CA ALA A 206 0.32 14.21 24.02
C ALA A 206 0.03 15.72 24.09
N ASP A 207 -0.36 16.23 25.27
CA ASP A 207 -0.66 17.65 25.49
C ASP A 207 0.57 18.53 25.19
N ARG A 208 1.77 18.13 25.66
CA ARG A 208 3.01 18.86 25.35
C ARG A 208 3.29 18.90 23.84
N LEU A 209 3.17 17.77 23.15
CA LEU A 209 3.40 17.70 21.71
C LEU A 209 2.41 18.59 20.94
N VAL A 210 1.11 18.51 21.26
CA VAL A 210 0.07 19.32 20.61
C VAL A 210 0.30 20.82 20.85
N ARG A 211 0.53 21.23 22.11
CA ARG A 211 0.82 22.63 22.45
C ARG A 211 2.09 23.14 21.81
N PHE A 212 3.15 22.35 21.78
CA PHE A 212 4.37 22.73 21.09
C PHE A 212 4.13 22.91 19.61
N THR A 213 3.39 21.99 18.97
CA THR A 213 3.01 22.10 17.55
C THR A 213 2.32 23.43 17.26
N HIS A 214 1.32 23.82 18.08
CA HIS A 214 0.63 25.09 17.93
C HIS A 214 1.57 26.29 18.16
N SER A 215 2.46 26.21 19.16
CA SER A 215 3.38 27.31 19.52
C SER A 215 4.38 27.64 18.41
N ILE A 216 4.65 26.70 17.50
CA ILE A 216 5.53 26.89 16.34
C ILE A 216 4.76 27.10 15.04
N GLY A 217 3.44 27.37 15.11
CA GLY A 217 2.59 27.63 13.94
C GLY A 217 2.22 26.38 13.15
N GLY A 218 2.47 25.18 13.66
CA GLY A 218 2.09 23.90 13.07
C GLY A 218 0.65 23.52 13.42
N LYS A 219 0.12 22.52 12.69
CA LYS A 219 -1.19 21.91 12.95
C LYS A 219 -1.09 20.40 12.76
N ILE A 220 -1.74 19.64 13.64
CA ILE A 220 -2.00 18.22 13.46
C ILE A 220 -3.39 18.13 12.82
N ALA A 221 -3.44 17.69 11.56
CA ALA A 221 -4.71 17.61 10.81
C ALA A 221 -5.57 16.45 11.31
N ALA A 222 -4.93 15.34 11.68
CA ALA A 222 -5.62 14.17 12.21
C ALA A 222 -4.71 13.37 13.16
N ALA A 223 -5.30 12.64 14.09
CA ALA A 223 -4.57 11.85 15.06
C ALA A 223 -5.24 10.52 15.35
N GLU A 224 -4.45 9.47 15.44
CA GLU A 224 -4.81 8.17 16.03
C GLU A 224 -4.38 8.15 17.49
N PHE A 225 -5.15 7.46 18.35
CA PHE A 225 -4.76 7.34 19.76
C PHE A 225 -3.41 6.62 19.90
N MET A 226 -3.27 5.51 19.20
CA MET A 226 -2.04 4.72 19.15
C MET A 226 -1.93 4.01 17.79
N ASN A 227 -0.74 3.53 17.47
CA ASN A 227 -0.53 2.66 16.32
C ASN A 227 -0.96 1.22 16.64
N GLU A 228 -1.76 0.60 15.79
CA GLU A 228 -2.13 -0.83 15.79
C GLU A 228 -2.53 -1.39 17.16
N PRO A 229 -3.69 -0.99 17.69
CA PRO A 229 -4.14 -1.46 19.00
C PRO A 229 -4.40 -2.98 19.05
N ASP A 230 -4.62 -3.65 17.93
CA ASP A 230 -4.70 -5.11 17.83
C ASP A 230 -3.32 -5.80 17.93
N LEU A 231 -2.23 -5.04 17.87
CA LEU A 231 -0.86 -5.47 18.15
C LEU A 231 -0.24 -4.74 19.35
N ALA A 232 -1.05 -4.32 20.31
CA ALA A 232 -0.66 -3.46 21.44
C ALA A 232 0.54 -3.98 22.23
N SER A 233 0.70 -5.29 22.40
CA SER A 233 1.84 -5.90 23.10
C SER A 233 3.18 -5.65 22.41
N ILE A 234 3.19 -5.60 21.06
CA ILE A 234 4.38 -5.28 20.28
C ILE A 234 4.70 -3.78 20.41
N GLY A 235 3.68 -2.94 20.47
CA GLY A 235 3.79 -1.49 20.60
C GLY A 235 4.16 -1.00 22.02
N GLY A 236 4.45 -1.89 22.98
CA GLY A 236 4.86 -1.51 24.34
C GLY A 236 3.72 -1.17 25.28
N ALA A 237 2.48 -1.56 24.98
CA ALA A 237 1.38 -1.51 25.93
C ALA A 237 1.65 -2.45 27.12
N PRO A 238 1.11 -2.17 28.31
CA PRO A 238 1.29 -3.04 29.46
C PRO A 238 0.71 -4.44 29.22
N ALA A 239 1.24 -5.43 29.93
CA ALA A 239 0.71 -6.78 29.88
C ALA A 239 -0.79 -6.79 30.27
N GLY A 240 -1.59 -7.54 29.52
CA GLY A 240 -3.03 -7.60 29.73
C GLY A 240 -3.82 -6.40 29.23
N TYR A 241 -3.24 -5.56 28.38
CA TYR A 241 -3.94 -4.44 27.73
C TYR A 241 -4.98 -4.99 26.75
N ASP A 242 -6.25 -4.87 27.12
CA ASP A 242 -7.40 -5.41 26.41
C ASP A 242 -8.29 -4.30 25.82
N THR A 243 -9.40 -4.70 25.19
CA THR A 243 -10.37 -3.77 24.59
C THR A 243 -10.96 -2.81 25.62
N ALA A 244 -11.19 -3.23 26.86
CA ALA A 244 -11.73 -2.36 27.91
C ALA A 244 -10.72 -1.31 28.34
N ALA A 245 -9.44 -1.69 28.47
CA ALA A 245 -8.36 -0.76 28.75
C ALA A 245 -8.17 0.23 27.57
N TYR A 246 -8.24 -0.25 26.34
CA TYR A 246 -8.20 0.61 25.15
C TYR A 246 -9.35 1.63 25.13
N GLU A 247 -10.58 1.19 25.36
CA GLU A 247 -11.77 2.06 25.41
C GLU A 247 -11.64 3.13 26.49
N ARG A 248 -11.22 2.73 27.69
CA ARG A 248 -10.99 3.67 28.81
C ARG A 248 -9.99 4.75 28.43
N ASP A 249 -8.83 4.35 27.90
CA ASP A 249 -7.74 5.25 27.57
C ASP A 249 -8.09 6.13 26.37
N PHE A 250 -8.80 5.57 25.38
CA PHE A 250 -9.30 6.31 24.22
C PHE A 250 -10.30 7.42 24.63
N LYS A 251 -11.16 7.20 25.61
CA LYS A 251 -12.06 8.24 26.12
C LYS A 251 -11.30 9.43 26.72
N ILE A 252 -10.18 9.16 27.38
CA ILE A 252 -9.29 10.23 27.90
C ILE A 252 -8.65 10.98 26.73
N PHE A 253 -8.18 10.26 25.72
CA PHE A 253 -7.60 10.83 24.51
C PHE A 253 -8.61 11.70 23.74
N ASP A 254 -9.81 11.21 23.49
CA ASP A 254 -10.89 11.93 22.79
C ASP A 254 -11.22 13.24 23.52
N ALA A 255 -11.50 13.15 24.82
CA ALA A 255 -11.82 14.33 25.64
C ALA A 255 -10.67 15.36 25.65
N PHE A 256 -9.42 14.90 25.73
CA PHE A 256 -8.24 15.74 25.64
C PHE A 256 -8.13 16.45 24.30
N LEU A 257 -8.22 15.70 23.21
CA LEU A 257 -8.00 16.26 21.87
C LEU A 257 -9.12 17.25 21.49
N ARG A 258 -10.39 16.91 21.78
CA ARG A 258 -11.53 17.82 21.57
C ARG A 258 -11.39 19.12 22.36
N GLN A 259 -10.74 19.09 23.52
CA GLN A 259 -10.49 20.29 24.33
C GLN A 259 -9.30 21.11 23.84
N THR A 260 -8.19 20.46 23.43
CA THR A 260 -6.91 21.12 23.19
C THR A 260 -6.71 21.49 21.71
N SER A 261 -7.25 20.68 20.79
CA SER A 261 -7.12 20.85 19.34
C SER A 261 -8.40 20.37 18.64
N PRO A 262 -9.54 21.06 18.81
CA PRO A 262 -10.85 20.64 18.34
C PRO A 262 -10.94 20.50 16.81
N GLU A 263 -10.01 21.13 16.07
CA GLU A 263 -9.88 21.03 14.63
C GLU A 263 -9.19 19.73 14.16
N THR A 264 -8.51 19.01 15.06
CA THR A 264 -7.84 17.76 14.72
C THR A 264 -8.85 16.63 14.61
N MET A 265 -8.91 15.99 13.45
CA MET A 265 -9.76 14.81 13.25
C MET A 265 -9.24 13.62 14.07
N ILE A 266 -10.15 12.89 14.69
CA ILE A 266 -9.83 11.64 15.38
C ILE A 266 -10.01 10.47 14.41
N LEU A 267 -8.90 9.79 14.13
CA LEU A 267 -8.85 8.59 13.33
C LEU A 267 -8.85 7.34 14.21
N GLY A 268 -9.38 6.25 13.70
CA GLY A 268 -9.23 4.98 14.38
C GLY A 268 -10.12 3.84 13.84
N PRO A 269 -9.94 2.65 14.40
CA PRO A 269 -8.95 2.29 15.42
C PRO A 269 -7.51 2.13 14.91
N GLY A 270 -7.25 2.12 13.57
CA GLY A 270 -5.91 1.92 13.01
C GLY A 270 -5.41 0.48 13.18
N THR A 271 -6.31 -0.50 13.16
CA THR A 271 -5.99 -1.93 13.26
C THR A 271 -5.48 -2.48 11.93
N ILE A 272 -4.60 -3.50 12.00
CA ILE A 272 -4.09 -4.19 10.81
C ILE A 272 -4.91 -5.45 10.48
N GLY A 273 -5.51 -6.09 11.49
CA GLY A 273 -6.23 -7.36 11.34
C GLY A 273 -7.67 -7.21 10.89
N GLN A 274 -8.18 -8.24 10.20
CA GLN A 274 -9.60 -8.41 9.89
C GLN A 274 -10.17 -9.47 10.84
N THR A 275 -10.10 -9.19 12.14
CA THR A 275 -10.35 -10.16 13.23
C THR A 275 -11.52 -9.74 14.12
N ALA A 276 -11.97 -10.64 14.99
CA ALA A 276 -12.93 -10.29 16.03
C ALA A 276 -12.39 -9.17 16.93
N LEU A 277 -11.10 -9.20 17.31
CA LEU A 277 -10.48 -8.15 18.10
C LEU A 277 -10.55 -6.78 17.41
N ALA A 278 -10.27 -6.71 16.10
CA ALA A 278 -10.41 -5.46 15.33
C ALA A 278 -11.86 -4.95 15.36
N SER A 279 -12.86 -5.86 15.28
CA SER A 279 -14.29 -5.50 15.39
C SER A 279 -14.63 -4.97 16.79
N ASP A 280 -14.12 -5.60 17.84
CA ASP A 280 -14.37 -5.19 19.23
C ASP A 280 -13.73 -3.84 19.54
N LEU A 281 -12.48 -3.63 19.08
CA LEU A 281 -11.78 -2.34 19.20
C LEU A 281 -12.54 -1.23 18.46
N PHE A 282 -13.04 -1.52 17.25
CA PHE A 282 -13.85 -0.56 16.51
C PHE A 282 -15.16 -0.25 17.23
N ALA A 283 -15.85 -1.27 17.76
CA ALA A 283 -17.11 -1.09 18.50
C ALA A 283 -16.92 -0.22 19.74
N ALA A 284 -15.80 -0.36 20.42
CA ALA A 284 -15.46 0.40 21.62
C ALA A 284 -15.30 1.92 21.36
N VAL A 285 -14.76 2.32 20.20
CA VAL A 285 -14.41 3.72 19.91
C VAL A 285 -15.15 4.32 18.72
N GLY A 286 -15.76 3.52 17.87
CA GLY A 286 -16.42 3.95 16.64
C GLY A 286 -17.30 5.17 16.75
N PRO A 287 -18.15 5.32 17.80
CA PRO A 287 -19.00 6.50 17.98
C PRO A 287 -18.27 7.84 18.03
N ASN A 288 -17.00 7.85 18.45
CA ASN A 288 -16.21 9.07 18.68
C ASN A 288 -15.29 9.41 17.49
N LEU A 289 -15.14 8.50 16.53
CA LEU A 289 -14.27 8.71 15.36
C LEU A 289 -14.85 9.71 14.37
N ASP A 290 -13.98 10.57 13.83
CA ASP A 290 -14.30 11.40 12.65
C ASP A 290 -14.06 10.62 11.36
N VAL A 291 -13.05 9.74 11.36
CA VAL A 291 -12.63 8.91 10.24
C VAL A 291 -12.36 7.49 10.72
N VAL A 292 -12.85 6.52 9.99
CA VAL A 292 -12.48 5.12 10.19
C VAL A 292 -11.13 4.88 9.54
N SER A 293 -10.12 4.48 10.32
CA SER A 293 -8.80 4.15 9.78
C SER A 293 -8.44 2.69 10.02
N TYR A 294 -7.67 2.13 9.08
CA TYR A 294 -7.09 0.79 9.19
C TYR A 294 -5.77 0.72 8.44
N HIS A 295 -4.97 -0.32 8.76
CA HIS A 295 -3.75 -0.67 8.06
C HIS A 295 -3.97 -1.92 7.21
N TYR A 296 -3.23 -2.02 6.10
CA TYR A 296 -3.30 -3.18 5.24
C TYR A 296 -1.95 -3.50 4.61
N TYR A 297 -1.49 -4.70 4.86
CA TYR A 297 -0.38 -5.33 4.16
C TYR A 297 -0.87 -6.65 3.57
N GLY A 298 -0.47 -6.93 2.32
CA GLY A 298 -0.90 -8.16 1.66
C GLY A 298 -0.32 -9.42 2.28
N ALA A 299 0.88 -9.31 2.89
CA ALA A 299 1.61 -10.41 3.51
C ALA A 299 2.47 -9.93 4.68
N LEU A 300 3.14 -10.88 5.32
CA LEU A 300 4.38 -10.65 6.07
C LEU A 300 5.56 -10.84 5.12
N SER A 301 6.62 -10.04 5.27
CA SER A 301 7.85 -10.23 4.53
C SER A 301 8.61 -11.48 4.97
N ALA A 302 9.59 -11.91 4.18
CA ALA A 302 10.46 -13.03 4.52
C ALA A 302 11.15 -12.86 5.88
N ARG A 303 11.41 -11.62 6.33
CA ARG A 303 11.96 -11.32 7.67
C ARG A 303 11.07 -11.83 8.81
N CYS A 304 9.76 -11.80 8.61
CA CYS A 304 8.76 -12.24 9.57
C CYS A 304 8.12 -13.58 9.17
N SER A 305 8.88 -14.43 8.49
CA SER A 305 8.45 -15.76 8.03
C SER A 305 7.30 -15.73 7.01
N GLY A 306 7.16 -14.65 6.25
CA GLY A 306 6.28 -14.60 5.10
C GLY A 306 6.81 -15.42 3.93
N HIS A 307 5.92 -15.81 3.03
CA HIS A 307 6.22 -16.67 1.88
C HIS A 307 5.69 -16.10 0.57
N HIS A 308 5.43 -14.79 0.51
CA HIS A 308 4.99 -14.17 -0.72
C HIS A 308 6.15 -14.06 -1.71
N THR A 309 5.92 -14.46 -2.96
CA THR A 309 6.97 -14.52 -3.99
C THR A 309 6.67 -13.57 -5.15
N PRO A 310 7.71 -13.14 -5.88
CA PRO A 310 7.52 -12.30 -7.06
C PRO A 310 6.61 -12.91 -8.13
N GLU A 311 6.55 -14.26 -8.22
CA GLU A 311 5.69 -14.96 -9.18
C GLU A 311 4.21 -14.73 -8.89
N ALA A 312 3.83 -14.65 -7.61
CA ALA A 312 2.46 -14.43 -7.17
C ALA A 312 2.03 -12.95 -7.21
N ALA A 313 2.96 -12.01 -7.36
CA ALA A 313 2.72 -10.56 -7.19
C ALA A 313 1.68 -9.95 -8.16
N LEU A 314 1.41 -10.57 -9.31
CA LEU A 314 0.38 -10.13 -10.27
C LEU A 314 -0.86 -11.03 -10.27
N SER A 315 -0.98 -11.96 -9.32
CA SER A 315 -2.15 -12.83 -9.20
C SER A 315 -3.36 -12.07 -8.64
N GLU A 316 -4.56 -12.46 -9.09
CA GLU A 316 -5.80 -11.91 -8.52
C GLU A 316 -5.94 -12.24 -7.04
N ASP A 317 -5.50 -13.41 -6.59
CA ASP A 317 -5.55 -13.79 -5.17
C ASP A 317 -4.78 -12.79 -4.29
N TRP A 318 -3.65 -12.29 -4.79
CA TRP A 318 -2.85 -11.28 -4.13
C TRP A 318 -3.50 -9.89 -4.20
N LEU A 319 -3.80 -9.43 -5.42
CA LEU A 319 -4.28 -8.07 -5.68
C LEU A 319 -5.66 -7.81 -5.06
N THR A 320 -6.55 -8.81 -5.03
CA THR A 320 -7.88 -8.70 -4.39
C THR A 320 -7.85 -8.71 -2.86
N GLY A 321 -6.70 -8.96 -2.24
CA GLY A 321 -6.58 -8.90 -0.79
C GLY A 321 -7.05 -7.57 -0.20
N THR A 322 -6.75 -6.46 -0.87
CA THR A 322 -7.20 -5.13 -0.44
C THR A 322 -8.72 -4.95 -0.51
N ASP A 323 -9.42 -5.63 -1.46
CA ASP A 323 -10.88 -5.58 -1.56
C ASP A 323 -11.54 -6.27 -0.36
N ARG A 324 -10.96 -7.38 0.12
CA ARG A 324 -11.44 -8.07 1.34
C ARG A 324 -11.27 -7.20 2.57
N ALA A 325 -10.11 -6.54 2.69
CA ALA A 325 -9.84 -5.65 3.79
C ALA A 325 -10.83 -4.46 3.82
N VAL A 326 -10.97 -3.74 2.72
CA VAL A 326 -11.89 -2.59 2.66
C VAL A 326 -13.35 -3.01 2.88
N ALA A 327 -13.75 -4.19 2.40
CA ALA A 327 -15.10 -4.70 2.61
C ALA A 327 -15.39 -4.94 4.10
N PHE A 328 -14.44 -5.51 4.84
CA PHE A 328 -14.55 -5.73 6.29
C PHE A 328 -14.72 -4.40 7.04
N TYR A 329 -13.85 -3.42 6.83
CA TYR A 329 -13.92 -2.14 7.53
C TYR A 329 -15.12 -1.28 7.08
N ARG A 330 -15.54 -1.39 5.83
CA ARG A 330 -16.77 -0.73 5.34
C ARG A 330 -18.02 -1.31 6.03
N ASP A 331 -18.10 -2.64 6.18
CA ASP A 331 -19.20 -3.27 6.89
C ASP A 331 -19.24 -2.82 8.37
N LEU A 332 -18.11 -2.77 9.06
CA LEU A 332 -18.01 -2.24 10.42
C LEU A 332 -18.45 -0.76 10.47
N ARG A 333 -17.95 0.08 9.57
CA ARG A 333 -18.32 1.49 9.47
C ARG A 333 -19.83 1.64 9.27
N ASP A 334 -20.42 0.91 8.32
CA ASP A 334 -21.83 1.04 7.95
C ASP A 334 -22.75 0.61 9.10
N ARG A 335 -22.34 -0.37 9.91
CA ARG A 335 -23.07 -0.80 11.11
C ARG A 335 -22.92 0.14 12.31
N LEU A 336 -21.72 0.65 12.55
CA LEU A 336 -21.40 1.33 13.81
C LEU A 336 -21.26 2.86 13.66
N LYS A 337 -20.87 3.34 12.50
CA LYS A 337 -20.68 4.78 12.20
C LYS A 337 -20.97 5.10 10.73
N PRO A 338 -22.20 4.93 10.26
CA PRO A 338 -22.57 5.09 8.86
C PRO A 338 -22.19 6.49 8.32
N GLY A 339 -21.71 6.53 7.09
CA GLY A 339 -21.36 7.76 6.37
C GLY A 339 -20.00 8.37 6.74
N LYS A 340 -19.27 7.87 7.71
CA LYS A 340 -17.91 8.36 8.00
C LYS A 340 -16.93 7.93 6.90
N PRO A 341 -15.97 8.81 6.53
CA PRO A 341 -14.93 8.45 5.58
C PRO A 341 -14.06 7.30 6.10
N ILE A 342 -13.49 6.55 5.17
CA ILE A 342 -12.54 5.47 5.46
C ILE A 342 -11.19 5.89 4.90
N TRP A 343 -10.13 5.76 5.70
CA TRP A 343 -8.74 5.98 5.31
C TRP A 343 -7.91 4.70 5.55
N VAL A 344 -7.02 4.41 4.62
CA VAL A 344 -5.94 3.43 4.83
C VAL A 344 -4.73 4.23 5.30
N THR A 345 -4.48 4.22 6.60
CA THR A 345 -3.44 5.07 7.20
C THR A 345 -2.05 4.46 7.16
N GLU A 346 -1.96 3.16 6.81
CA GLU A 346 -0.68 2.50 6.59
C GLU A 346 -0.86 1.32 5.63
N THR A 347 -0.08 1.29 4.54
CA THR A 347 -0.08 0.17 3.59
C THR A 347 1.20 0.10 2.80
N ALA A 348 1.68 -1.11 2.56
CA ALA A 348 2.77 -1.40 1.62
C ALA A 348 2.63 -2.82 1.07
N GLU A 349 3.68 -3.33 0.42
CA GLU A 349 3.70 -4.66 -0.16
C GLU A 349 3.57 -5.73 0.92
N ALA A 350 4.46 -5.73 1.92
CA ALA A 350 4.44 -6.68 3.03
C ALA A 350 4.85 -5.99 4.33
N ALA A 351 4.24 -6.37 5.46
CA ALA A 351 4.66 -5.92 6.77
C ALA A 351 6.10 -6.36 7.09
N CYS A 352 6.71 -5.78 8.13
CA CYS A 352 8.12 -6.01 8.49
C CYS A 352 9.11 -5.48 7.43
N GLY A 353 8.88 -4.29 6.90
CA GLY A 353 9.82 -3.59 6.04
C GLY A 353 9.85 -4.05 4.57
N GLY A 354 8.88 -4.85 4.14
CA GLY A 354 8.75 -5.33 2.76
C GLY A 354 9.67 -6.50 2.41
N ASP A 355 9.41 -7.13 1.29
CA ASP A 355 10.28 -8.11 0.66
C ASP A 355 11.35 -7.43 -0.22
N PRO A 356 12.45 -8.11 -0.58
CA PRO A 356 13.53 -7.51 -1.39
C PRO A 356 13.07 -6.96 -2.73
N TRP A 357 12.04 -7.56 -3.32
CA TRP A 357 11.49 -7.17 -4.62
C TRP A 357 10.51 -5.99 -4.54
N ALA A 358 10.11 -5.55 -3.34
CA ALA A 358 9.24 -4.39 -3.14
C ALA A 358 9.87 -3.08 -3.65
N SER A 359 11.21 -3.02 -3.76
CA SER A 359 11.93 -1.88 -4.34
C SER A 359 11.93 -1.87 -5.88
N GLY A 360 11.40 -2.91 -6.54
CA GLY A 360 11.35 -3.07 -7.99
C GLY A 360 10.03 -2.65 -8.61
N PHE A 361 9.99 -2.64 -9.95
CA PHE A 361 8.79 -2.27 -10.71
C PHE A 361 7.60 -3.20 -10.44
N LEU A 362 7.86 -4.42 -10.02
CA LEU A 362 6.81 -5.40 -9.75
C LEU A 362 5.81 -4.94 -8.68
N ASP A 363 6.28 -4.25 -7.63
CA ASP A 363 5.37 -3.71 -6.61
C ASP A 363 4.53 -2.52 -7.10
N THR A 364 4.94 -1.86 -8.18
CA THR A 364 4.17 -0.73 -8.74
C THR A 364 2.80 -1.17 -9.25
N PHE A 365 2.67 -2.43 -9.66
CA PHE A 365 1.37 -3.01 -10.04
C PHE A 365 0.43 -3.03 -8.85
N ARG A 366 0.85 -3.63 -7.71
CA ARG A 366 0.07 -3.63 -6.48
C ARG A 366 -0.24 -2.21 -6.01
N TYR A 367 0.77 -1.32 -6.01
CA TYR A 367 0.61 0.06 -5.54
C TYR A 367 -0.48 0.81 -6.31
N LEU A 368 -0.44 0.80 -7.63
CA LEU A 368 -1.41 1.51 -8.47
C LEU A 368 -2.76 0.78 -8.54
N ASP A 369 -2.76 -0.54 -8.59
CA ASP A 369 -3.99 -1.35 -8.53
C ASP A 369 -4.75 -1.12 -7.23
N GLN A 370 -4.05 -1.08 -6.10
CA GLN A 370 -4.62 -0.78 -4.80
C GLN A 370 -5.23 0.62 -4.76
N LEU A 371 -4.55 1.64 -5.28
CA LEU A 371 -5.13 2.99 -5.38
C LEU A 371 -6.43 2.97 -6.20
N GLY A 372 -6.43 2.32 -7.35
CA GLY A 372 -7.61 2.18 -8.20
C GLY A 372 -8.78 1.46 -7.51
N ARG A 373 -8.53 0.32 -6.89
CA ARG A 373 -9.53 -0.46 -6.14
C ARG A 373 -10.10 0.33 -4.97
N LEU A 374 -9.25 0.95 -4.17
CA LEU A 374 -9.66 1.71 -3.00
C LEU A 374 -10.44 2.97 -3.36
N ALA A 375 -10.05 3.70 -4.42
CA ALA A 375 -10.81 4.82 -4.94
C ALA A 375 -12.22 4.37 -5.39
N LYS A 376 -12.31 3.27 -6.14
CA LYS A 376 -13.59 2.68 -6.56
C LYS A 376 -14.44 2.21 -5.38
N ALA A 377 -13.82 1.76 -4.29
CA ALA A 377 -14.49 1.36 -3.05
C ALA A 377 -14.93 2.54 -2.16
N GLY A 378 -14.57 3.80 -2.51
CA GLY A 378 -14.95 5.02 -1.78
C GLY A 378 -14.04 5.37 -0.60
N VAL A 379 -12.85 4.76 -0.51
CA VAL A 379 -11.80 5.17 0.43
C VAL A 379 -11.33 6.58 0.08
N GLN A 380 -11.16 7.43 1.10
CA GLN A 380 -10.87 8.84 0.87
C GLN A 380 -9.37 9.15 0.86
N VAL A 381 -8.55 8.41 1.61
CA VAL A 381 -7.09 8.61 1.69
C VAL A 381 -6.39 7.27 1.81
N VAL A 382 -5.25 7.14 1.14
CA VAL A 382 -4.34 5.97 1.21
C VAL A 382 -2.93 6.48 1.48
N MET A 383 -2.34 6.06 2.60
CA MET A 383 -1.01 6.47 3.03
C MET A 383 -0.03 5.30 2.84
N HIS A 384 0.85 5.46 1.84
CA HIS A 384 1.88 4.46 1.56
C HIS A 384 2.98 4.47 2.63
N ASN A 385 3.36 3.33 3.12
CA ASN A 385 4.47 3.15 4.06
C ASN A 385 5.71 2.70 3.27
N THR A 386 6.74 3.55 3.11
CA THR A 386 6.97 4.89 3.61
C THR A 386 7.42 5.84 2.48
N LEU A 387 7.71 7.12 2.80
CA LEU A 387 8.35 8.02 1.83
C LEU A 387 9.78 7.58 1.53
N ALA A 388 10.60 7.27 2.54
CA ALA A 388 12.04 7.08 2.36
C ALA A 388 12.67 6.02 3.29
N ALA A 389 11.94 5.01 3.69
CA ALA A 389 12.50 3.91 4.49
C ALA A 389 12.00 2.54 4.04
N SER A 390 12.78 1.52 4.39
CA SER A 390 12.50 0.13 4.05
C SER A 390 12.51 -0.17 2.56
N ASP A 391 12.34 -1.45 2.21
CA ASP A 391 12.42 -1.88 0.80
C ASP A 391 11.20 -1.42 -0.01
N TYR A 392 10.06 -1.19 0.63
CA TYR A 392 8.85 -0.65 0.01
C TYR A 392 8.80 0.90 -0.11
N GLY A 393 9.78 1.64 0.42
CA GLY A 393 9.78 3.10 0.37
C GLY A 393 9.67 3.66 -1.05
N LEU A 394 9.03 4.82 -1.21
CA LEU A 394 8.94 5.51 -2.50
C LEU A 394 10.32 5.96 -2.99
N LEU A 395 11.20 6.29 -2.05
CA LEU A 395 12.59 6.68 -2.31
C LEU A 395 13.54 5.66 -1.69
N ASP A 396 14.71 5.51 -2.27
CA ASP A 396 15.79 4.73 -1.65
C ASP A 396 16.25 5.41 -0.35
N GLU A 397 16.38 4.65 0.73
CA GLU A 397 16.64 5.19 2.06
C GLU A 397 18.00 5.89 2.24
N ARG A 398 18.98 5.59 1.39
CA ARG A 398 20.34 6.13 1.49
C ARG A 398 20.61 7.22 0.48
N THR A 399 20.13 7.02 -0.75
CA THR A 399 20.41 7.90 -1.88
C THR A 399 19.29 8.89 -2.18
N LEU A 400 18.07 8.61 -1.66
CA LEU A 400 16.82 9.28 -2.01
C LEU A 400 16.51 9.23 -3.51
N GLU A 401 17.05 8.26 -4.23
CA GLU A 401 16.68 8.03 -5.62
C GLU A 401 15.23 7.54 -5.70
N PRO A 402 14.42 8.07 -6.63
CA PRO A 402 13.06 7.61 -6.84
C PRO A 402 13.00 6.14 -7.24
N ARG A 403 12.24 5.34 -6.51
CA ARG A 403 11.92 3.96 -6.86
C ARG A 403 10.72 3.89 -7.82
N PRO A 404 10.43 2.75 -8.43
CA PRO A 404 9.30 2.59 -9.36
C PRO A 404 7.96 3.10 -8.84
N ASN A 405 7.64 2.81 -7.56
CA ASN A 405 6.41 3.30 -6.92
C ASN A 405 6.33 4.83 -6.87
N TYR A 406 7.45 5.53 -6.72
CA TYR A 406 7.47 6.99 -6.77
C TYR A 406 7.02 7.51 -8.15
N TRP A 407 7.51 6.92 -9.23
CA TRP A 407 7.14 7.33 -10.59
C TRP A 407 5.67 7.03 -10.88
N GLY A 408 5.16 5.88 -10.40
CA GLY A 408 3.73 5.56 -10.44
C GLY A 408 2.90 6.58 -9.67
N ALA A 409 3.34 6.96 -8.47
CA ALA A 409 2.73 7.97 -7.63
C ALA A 409 2.70 9.36 -8.31
N LEU A 410 3.80 9.74 -8.94
CA LEU A 410 3.92 11.01 -9.66
C LEU A 410 2.92 11.08 -10.84
N LEU A 411 2.85 10.01 -11.64
CA LEU A 411 1.89 9.94 -12.75
C LEU A 411 0.45 9.95 -12.25
N TRP A 412 0.13 9.23 -11.17
CA TRP A 412 -1.18 9.31 -10.54
C TRP A 412 -1.51 10.75 -10.14
N ARG A 413 -0.60 11.42 -9.42
CA ARG A 413 -0.76 12.79 -8.95
C ARG A 413 -0.97 13.80 -10.07
N GLN A 414 -0.30 13.60 -11.20
CA GLN A 414 -0.38 14.51 -12.34
C GLN A 414 -1.60 14.29 -13.24
N LEU A 415 -2.11 13.07 -13.31
CA LEU A 415 -3.08 12.68 -14.33
C LEU A 415 -4.47 12.33 -13.80
N MET A 416 -4.57 11.77 -12.57
CA MET A 416 -5.83 11.33 -11.98
C MET A 416 -6.45 12.45 -11.13
N GLY A 417 -7.65 12.86 -11.45
CA GLY A 417 -8.42 13.82 -10.66
C GLY A 417 -9.17 13.14 -9.50
N THR A 418 -9.87 13.94 -8.70
CA THR A 418 -10.57 13.45 -7.50
C THR A 418 -11.92 12.80 -7.78
N THR A 419 -12.54 13.04 -8.94
CA THR A 419 -13.81 12.41 -9.31
C THR A 419 -13.56 11.03 -9.88
N VAL A 420 -14.13 10.00 -9.25
CA VAL A 420 -14.02 8.60 -9.63
C VAL A 420 -15.17 8.21 -10.55
N LEU A 421 -14.83 7.57 -11.66
CA LEU A 421 -15.76 7.10 -12.67
C LEU A 421 -15.76 5.57 -12.71
N ASP A 422 -16.87 4.96 -13.17
CA ASP A 422 -16.90 3.52 -13.44
C ASP A 422 -16.53 3.25 -14.91
N ALA A 423 -15.43 2.53 -15.12
CA ALA A 423 -15.00 2.10 -16.45
C ALA A 423 -15.96 1.07 -17.10
N GLY A 424 -16.88 0.49 -16.32
CA GLY A 424 -17.84 -0.52 -16.81
C GLY A 424 -17.20 -1.87 -17.12
N LEU A 425 -15.94 -2.09 -16.76
CA LEU A 425 -15.21 -3.32 -17.02
C LEU A 425 -14.96 -4.10 -15.71
N PRO A 426 -15.05 -5.44 -15.73
CA PRO A 426 -14.68 -6.25 -14.57
C PRO A 426 -13.17 -6.18 -14.35
N ILE A 427 -12.75 -6.09 -13.10
CA ILE A 427 -11.36 -6.23 -12.70
C ILE A 427 -11.06 -7.73 -12.59
N ARG A 428 -10.22 -8.24 -13.46
CA ARG A 428 -9.87 -9.66 -13.55
C ARG A 428 -8.51 -9.83 -14.22
N LEU A 429 -7.95 -11.02 -14.16
CA LEU A 429 -6.69 -11.34 -14.82
C LEU A 429 -6.64 -10.79 -16.25
N GLY A 430 -5.59 -10.08 -16.55
CA GLY A 430 -5.32 -9.39 -17.80
C GLY A 430 -5.44 -7.88 -17.63
N LEU A 431 -6.59 -7.28 -17.86
CA LEU A 431 -6.77 -5.84 -17.75
C LEU A 431 -7.54 -5.42 -16.51
N HIS A 432 -6.89 -4.58 -15.70
CA HIS A 432 -7.55 -3.78 -14.67
C HIS A 432 -7.68 -2.34 -15.20
N VAL A 433 -8.89 -1.83 -15.23
CA VAL A 433 -9.16 -0.48 -15.76
C VAL A 433 -9.87 0.36 -14.71
N TYR A 434 -9.22 1.44 -14.30
CA TYR A 434 -9.74 2.43 -13.36
C TYR A 434 -9.91 3.77 -14.08
N ALA A 435 -10.99 4.48 -13.82
CA ALA A 435 -11.31 5.72 -14.50
C ALA A 435 -11.52 6.86 -13.52
N HIS A 436 -10.90 7.99 -13.79
CA HIS A 436 -11.11 9.25 -13.07
C HIS A 436 -11.33 10.38 -14.07
N CYS A 437 -11.94 11.46 -13.62
CA CYS A 437 -11.81 12.71 -14.36
C CYS A 437 -10.34 13.08 -14.46
N GLN A 438 -9.93 13.60 -15.61
CA GLN A 438 -8.56 14.08 -15.79
C GLN A 438 -8.31 15.25 -14.83
N LYS A 439 -7.17 15.26 -14.18
CA LYS A 439 -6.76 16.37 -13.31
C LYS A 439 -6.66 17.68 -14.11
N ASP A 440 -7.22 18.73 -13.57
CA ASP A 440 -7.17 20.12 -14.09
C ASP A 440 -7.68 20.30 -15.55
N LYS A 441 -8.49 19.34 -16.05
CA LYS A 441 -9.09 19.41 -17.39
C LYS A 441 -10.60 19.14 -17.34
N SER A 442 -11.40 20.17 -17.52
CA SER A 442 -12.87 20.03 -17.59
C SER A 442 -13.29 19.11 -18.74
N GLY A 443 -14.14 18.14 -18.45
CA GLY A 443 -14.63 17.15 -19.40
C GLY A 443 -13.63 16.05 -19.78
N GLY A 444 -12.35 16.17 -19.37
CA GLY A 444 -11.32 15.18 -19.63
C GLY A 444 -11.45 13.94 -18.74
N VAL A 445 -11.02 12.80 -19.23
CA VAL A 445 -10.99 11.51 -18.52
C VAL A 445 -9.58 10.91 -18.57
N THR A 446 -9.15 10.32 -17.48
CA THR A 446 -7.93 9.50 -17.44
C THR A 446 -8.30 8.09 -17.04
N LEU A 447 -7.81 7.12 -17.80
CA LEU A 447 -7.88 5.70 -17.44
C LEU A 447 -6.50 5.25 -16.96
N LEU A 448 -6.45 4.53 -15.85
CA LEU A 448 -5.31 3.70 -15.48
C LEU A 448 -5.60 2.29 -15.96
N VAL A 449 -4.80 1.79 -16.87
CA VAL A 449 -4.90 0.43 -17.45
C VAL A 449 -3.68 -0.36 -17.03
N ILE A 450 -3.92 -1.44 -16.29
CA ILE A 450 -2.87 -2.34 -15.79
C ILE A 450 -3.06 -3.69 -16.47
N ASN A 451 -2.09 -4.14 -17.24
CA ASN A 451 -2.07 -5.51 -17.74
C ASN A 451 -1.28 -6.39 -16.76
N THR A 452 -2.00 -7.18 -15.97
CA THR A 452 -1.41 -8.10 -14.97
C THR A 452 -0.98 -9.43 -15.58
N ASP A 453 -1.33 -9.71 -16.83
CA ASP A 453 -0.89 -10.91 -17.54
C ASP A 453 0.60 -10.77 -17.91
N ARG A 454 1.41 -11.72 -17.48
CA ARG A 454 2.87 -11.72 -17.75
C ARG A 454 3.22 -12.17 -19.17
N ASN A 455 2.30 -12.82 -19.87
CA ASN A 455 2.59 -13.55 -21.10
C ASN A 455 1.79 -13.04 -22.30
N ALA A 456 0.57 -12.51 -22.08
CA ALA A 456 -0.31 -12.10 -23.16
C ALA A 456 -0.55 -10.59 -23.20
N PRO A 457 -0.51 -9.98 -24.40
CA PRO A 457 -1.02 -8.64 -24.60
C PRO A 457 -2.56 -8.64 -24.52
N HIS A 458 -3.13 -7.56 -24.04
CA HIS A 458 -4.56 -7.34 -24.00
C HIS A 458 -4.93 -6.05 -24.72
N ALA A 459 -6.13 -6.00 -25.32
CA ALA A 459 -6.58 -4.85 -26.10
C ALA A 459 -7.80 -4.17 -25.45
N LEU A 460 -7.88 -2.85 -25.64
CA LEU A 460 -9.01 -2.01 -25.30
C LEU A 460 -9.31 -1.08 -26.47
N THR A 461 -10.58 -0.85 -26.81
CA THR A 461 -10.97 0.08 -27.86
C THR A 461 -11.47 1.38 -27.28
N LEU A 462 -10.91 2.51 -27.73
CA LEU A 462 -11.38 3.86 -27.38
C LEU A 462 -11.85 4.60 -28.65
N PRO A 463 -13.05 5.19 -28.63
CA PRO A 463 -13.59 5.91 -29.79
C PRO A 463 -12.98 7.32 -29.95
N THR A 464 -12.09 7.73 -29.04
CA THR A 464 -11.52 9.08 -28.97
C THR A 464 -10.00 9.02 -28.93
N ALA A 465 -9.34 9.97 -29.59
CA ALA A 465 -7.88 10.11 -29.50
C ALA A 465 -7.44 10.36 -28.05
N SER A 466 -6.26 9.85 -27.72
CA SER A 466 -5.72 9.87 -26.36
C SER A 466 -4.22 10.14 -26.33
N VAL A 467 -3.67 10.31 -25.12
CA VAL A 467 -2.23 10.44 -24.88
C VAL A 467 -1.84 9.38 -23.87
N LEU A 468 -0.86 8.54 -24.22
CA LEU A 468 -0.42 7.40 -23.41
C LEU A 468 0.83 7.73 -22.62
N TYR A 469 0.86 7.23 -21.39
CA TYR A 469 2.03 7.18 -20.51
C TYR A 469 2.22 5.73 -20.09
N ALA A 470 2.91 4.95 -20.93
CA ALA A 470 3.15 3.53 -20.69
C ALA A 470 4.39 3.35 -19.83
N LEU A 471 4.19 2.86 -18.61
CA LEU A 471 5.23 2.59 -17.62
C LEU A 471 5.62 1.10 -17.72
N ASP A 472 6.90 0.83 -17.90
CA ASP A 472 7.47 -0.51 -17.98
C ASP A 472 8.88 -0.57 -17.38
N ALA A 473 9.44 -1.78 -17.29
CA ALA A 473 10.83 -2.04 -16.96
C ALA A 473 11.39 -3.16 -17.87
N VAL A 474 12.70 -3.21 -18.03
CA VAL A 474 13.35 -4.30 -18.80
C VAL A 474 13.12 -5.64 -18.10
N ASN A 475 13.26 -5.64 -16.76
CA ASN A 475 12.90 -6.76 -15.90
C ASN A 475 11.96 -6.22 -14.82
N PRO A 476 10.82 -6.86 -14.52
CA PRO A 476 9.90 -6.42 -13.49
C PRO A 476 10.51 -6.23 -12.09
N LEU A 477 11.62 -6.90 -11.80
CA LEU A 477 12.35 -6.74 -10.53
C LEU A 477 13.30 -5.53 -10.53
N ASP A 478 13.51 -4.87 -11.67
CA ASP A 478 14.41 -3.71 -11.73
C ASP A 478 13.84 -2.51 -10.97
N ALA A 479 14.73 -1.77 -10.31
CA ALA A 479 14.42 -0.49 -9.69
C ALA A 479 14.32 0.67 -10.71
N ARG A 480 14.73 0.45 -11.97
CA ARG A 480 14.68 1.44 -13.05
C ARG A 480 13.49 1.19 -13.95
N VAL A 481 12.70 2.23 -14.16
CA VAL A 481 11.51 2.19 -15.01
C VAL A 481 11.63 3.14 -16.20
N ARG A 482 10.82 2.89 -17.21
CA ARG A 482 10.70 3.71 -18.40
C ARG A 482 9.26 4.18 -18.56
N VAL A 483 9.08 5.37 -19.11
CA VAL A 483 7.80 5.80 -19.66
C VAL A 483 7.95 6.01 -21.17
N ASN A 484 7.09 5.37 -21.94
CA ASN A 484 7.14 5.39 -23.41
C ASN A 484 8.55 5.05 -23.95
N GLY A 485 9.21 4.06 -23.32
CA GLY A 485 10.56 3.61 -23.68
C GLY A 485 11.73 4.48 -23.15
N THR A 486 11.45 5.64 -22.55
CA THR A 486 12.48 6.53 -21.97
C THR A 486 12.66 6.25 -20.49
N THR A 487 13.89 5.93 -20.08
CA THR A 487 14.23 5.68 -18.67
C THR A 487 14.05 6.96 -17.85
N LEU A 488 13.37 6.83 -16.71
CA LEU A 488 13.16 7.93 -15.77
C LEU A 488 14.35 8.05 -14.81
N THR A 489 14.97 9.22 -14.78
CA THR A 489 16.06 9.58 -13.87
C THR A 489 15.95 11.05 -13.51
N LEU A 490 16.44 11.42 -12.34
CA LEU A 490 16.55 12.83 -11.97
C LEU A 490 17.60 13.51 -12.85
N GLY A 491 17.31 14.73 -13.26
CA GLY A 491 18.26 15.60 -13.96
C GLY A 491 19.19 16.33 -13.00
N GLU A 492 19.98 17.24 -13.55
CA GLU A 492 20.90 18.07 -12.78
C GLU A 492 20.15 18.88 -11.70
N GLY A 493 20.72 18.94 -10.52
CA GLY A 493 20.13 19.59 -9.35
C GLY A 493 18.83 18.93 -8.87
N ASP A 494 18.70 17.62 -9.06
CA ASP A 494 17.53 16.83 -8.65
C ASP A 494 16.22 17.27 -9.33
N THR A 495 16.30 17.72 -10.58
CA THR A 495 15.13 18.11 -11.36
C THR A 495 14.38 16.88 -11.85
N LEU A 496 13.04 16.90 -11.72
CA LEU A 496 12.20 15.85 -12.31
C LEU A 496 12.27 15.92 -13.84
N PRO A 497 12.38 14.76 -14.53
CA PRO A 497 12.38 14.73 -15.98
C PRO A 497 11.01 15.18 -16.54
N SER A 498 11.04 15.79 -17.72
CA SER A 498 9.81 15.92 -18.52
C SER A 498 9.35 14.52 -18.94
N ILE A 499 8.10 14.22 -18.74
CA ILE A 499 7.49 12.93 -19.13
C ILE A 499 6.48 13.22 -20.25
N PRO A 500 6.93 13.23 -21.52
CA PRO A 500 6.03 13.47 -22.63
C PRO A 500 5.12 12.26 -22.85
N GLY A 501 3.82 12.53 -23.00
CA GLY A 501 2.86 11.51 -23.40
C GLY A 501 2.98 11.21 -24.90
N ALA A 502 2.60 9.99 -25.31
CA ALA A 502 2.58 9.54 -26.69
C ALA A 502 1.17 9.71 -27.29
N PRO A 503 0.95 10.64 -28.26
CA PRO A 503 -0.34 10.79 -28.90
C PRO A 503 -0.75 9.50 -29.61
N THR A 504 -2.01 9.08 -29.44
CA THR A 504 -2.57 7.85 -29.97
C THR A 504 -3.94 8.12 -30.59
N PRO A 505 -4.18 7.71 -31.83
CA PRO A 505 -5.48 7.90 -32.48
C PRO A 505 -6.58 7.07 -31.81
N ALA A 506 -7.84 7.40 -32.12
CA ALA A 506 -8.98 6.57 -31.77
C ALA A 506 -8.87 5.18 -32.40
N GLY A 507 -9.38 4.16 -31.73
CA GLY A 507 -9.38 2.77 -32.19
C GLY A 507 -8.89 1.78 -31.14
N PRO A 508 -8.56 0.56 -31.56
CA PRO A 508 -8.02 -0.46 -30.68
C PRO A 508 -6.58 -0.12 -30.24
N MET A 509 -6.32 -0.29 -28.94
CA MET A 509 -5.01 -0.13 -28.31
C MET A 509 -4.60 -1.47 -27.73
N THR A 510 -3.32 -1.80 -27.84
CA THR A 510 -2.76 -3.03 -27.26
C THR A 510 -1.83 -2.67 -26.10
N PHE A 511 -2.05 -3.29 -24.95
CA PHE A 511 -1.23 -3.17 -23.75
C PHE A 511 -0.35 -4.41 -23.66
N ALA A 512 0.95 -4.22 -23.67
CA ALA A 512 1.92 -5.32 -23.58
C ALA A 512 1.80 -6.08 -22.25
N PRO A 513 2.31 -7.32 -22.17
CA PRO A 513 2.35 -8.07 -20.93
C PRO A 513 3.07 -7.30 -19.81
N ALA A 514 2.57 -7.41 -18.58
CA ALA A 514 3.15 -6.78 -17.39
C ALA A 514 3.51 -5.29 -17.59
N THR A 515 2.51 -4.49 -18.03
CA THR A 515 2.65 -3.04 -18.21
C THR A 515 1.55 -2.27 -17.49
N ILE A 516 1.85 -1.04 -17.13
CA ILE A 516 0.94 -0.07 -16.53
C ILE A 516 0.86 1.13 -17.47
N THR A 517 -0.35 1.55 -17.85
CA THR A 517 -0.53 2.66 -18.78
C THR A 517 -1.56 3.64 -18.26
N PHE A 518 -1.19 4.90 -18.14
CA PHE A 518 -2.18 5.97 -18.01
C PHE A 518 -2.59 6.42 -19.40
N VAL A 519 -3.90 6.41 -19.67
CA VAL A 519 -4.51 6.81 -20.93
C VAL A 519 -5.30 8.07 -20.68
N VAL A 520 -4.76 9.19 -21.11
CA VAL A 520 -5.36 10.53 -20.92
C VAL A 520 -6.20 10.88 -22.15
N ILE A 521 -7.45 11.26 -21.95
CA ILE A 521 -8.43 11.59 -23.00
C ILE A 521 -8.95 13.00 -22.73
N PRO A 522 -8.21 14.06 -23.15
CA PRO A 522 -8.53 15.44 -22.82
C PRO A 522 -9.87 15.89 -23.40
N GLU A 523 -10.25 15.35 -24.55
CA GLU A 523 -11.47 15.69 -25.29
C GLU A 523 -12.56 14.63 -25.12
N ALA A 524 -12.58 13.95 -23.96
CA ALA A 524 -13.60 12.94 -23.66
C ALA A 524 -15.03 13.49 -23.64
N GLY A 525 -15.18 14.75 -23.22
CA GLY A 525 -16.48 15.43 -23.16
C GLY A 525 -17.40 14.88 -22.04
N ASN A 526 -16.84 14.23 -21.02
CA ASN A 526 -17.62 13.64 -19.93
C ASN A 526 -18.23 14.72 -19.05
N THR A 527 -19.56 14.72 -18.93
CA THR A 527 -20.30 15.73 -18.16
C THR A 527 -20.10 15.61 -16.65
N ALA A 528 -19.74 14.44 -16.14
CA ALA A 528 -19.41 14.24 -14.74
C ALA A 528 -18.05 14.86 -14.33
N CYS A 529 -17.25 15.30 -15.31
CA CYS A 529 -15.94 15.91 -15.14
C CYS A 529 -15.94 17.44 -15.38
N ARG A 530 -17.10 18.09 -15.27
CA ARG A 530 -17.27 19.55 -15.44
C ARG A 530 -17.29 20.28 -14.12
#